data_726722e4c4dbe31b9be675bfc33fcfa5
#
_entry.id   726722e4c4dbe31b9be675bfc33fcfa5
#
_cell.length_a   1.000
_cell.length_b   1.000
_cell.length_c   1.000
_cell.angle_alpha   90.00
_cell.angle_beta   90.00
_cell.angle_gamma   90.00
#
_symmetry.space_group_name_H-M   'P 1'
#
loop_
_entity.id
_entity.type
_entity.pdbx_description
1 polymer ?
#
loop_
_entity_poly.entity_id
_entity_poly.type
_entity_poly.pdbx_seq_one_letter_code
_entity_poly.pdbx_strand_id
1 'polypeptide(L)'
;MTVRSAGLETTPGKPADDRAKAVALEHRLSLDAHATTQVHRELLDQSDLIIVMEIVQKDRVQRLCQKSKGKVVLLGRFDSVGPLEVADPYNGTSEGFTPCFQQVSRCCDILAARLGVKSRESAMGQVLPVDPKNT
;
A
#
# COMPACT_ATOMS: atom_id res chain seq x y z
N MET A 1 -13.61 -10.02 -1.54
CA MET A 1 -12.59 -9.04 -2.01
C MET A 1 -11.21 -9.66 -1.86
N THR A 2 -10.40 -9.51 -2.87
CA THR A 2 -9.01 -9.98 -2.86
C THR A 2 -8.07 -8.76 -2.89
N VAL A 3 -7.09 -8.73 -2.00
CA VAL A 3 -6.11 -7.65 -1.91
C VAL A 3 -4.72 -8.23 -2.18
N ARG A 4 -3.95 -7.55 -3.04
CA ARG A 4 -2.57 -7.91 -3.35
C ARG A 4 -1.68 -6.67 -3.28
N SER A 5 -0.41 -6.87 -3.01
CA SER A 5 0.60 -5.81 -3.09
C SER A 5 1.70 -6.20 -4.06
N ALA A 6 2.29 -5.19 -4.70
CA ALA A 6 3.40 -5.38 -5.62
C ALA A 6 4.24 -4.11 -5.67
N GLY A 7 5.49 -4.25 -6.05
CA GLY A 7 6.43 -3.14 -6.20
C GLY A 7 6.74 -2.85 -7.67
N LEU A 8 6.99 -1.59 -7.97
CA LEU A 8 7.38 -1.16 -9.32
C LEU A 8 8.84 -1.53 -9.61
N GLU A 9 9.69 -1.49 -8.59
CA GLU A 9 11.09 -1.89 -8.68
C GLU A 9 11.45 -2.70 -7.44
N THR A 10 11.37 -4.01 -7.54
CA THR A 10 11.70 -4.87 -6.41
C THR A 10 12.31 -6.18 -6.90
N THR A 11 13.06 -6.81 -6.01
CA THR A 11 13.47 -8.20 -6.20
C THR A 11 12.38 -9.08 -5.60
N PRO A 12 11.76 -9.98 -6.38
CA PRO A 12 10.70 -10.84 -5.87
C PRO A 12 11.17 -11.72 -4.71
N GLY A 13 10.26 -11.98 -3.78
CA GLY A 13 10.48 -12.92 -2.69
C GLY A 13 11.21 -12.37 -1.48
N LYS A 14 11.46 -11.07 -1.42
CA LYS A 14 12.11 -10.46 -0.25
C LYS A 14 11.11 -10.24 0.89
N PRO A 15 11.56 -10.37 2.15
CA PRO A 15 10.72 -10.05 3.30
C PRO A 15 10.49 -8.53 3.42
N ALA A 16 9.52 -8.15 4.24
CA ALA A 16 9.29 -6.77 4.60
C ALA A 16 10.48 -6.21 5.40
N ASP A 17 10.68 -4.89 5.32
CA ASP A 17 11.68 -4.19 6.14
C ASP A 17 11.42 -4.43 7.63
N ASP A 18 12.49 -4.65 8.40
CA ASP A 18 12.37 -4.95 9.83
C ASP A 18 11.68 -3.82 10.60
N ARG A 19 11.90 -2.57 10.21
CA ARG A 19 11.24 -1.41 10.83
C ARG A 19 9.73 -1.42 10.56
N ALA A 20 9.32 -1.78 9.35
CA ALA A 20 7.91 -1.95 9.01
C ALA A 20 7.28 -3.09 9.79
N LYS A 21 7.99 -4.21 9.94
CA LYS A 21 7.52 -5.35 10.74
C LYS A 21 7.30 -4.95 12.21
N ALA A 22 8.24 -4.19 12.78
CA ALA A 22 8.17 -3.75 14.17
C ALA A 22 6.95 -2.84 14.41
N VAL A 23 6.74 -1.85 13.55
CA VAL A 23 5.59 -0.95 13.67
C VAL A 23 4.27 -1.70 13.47
N ALA A 24 4.20 -2.59 12.49
CA ALA A 24 3.00 -3.39 12.26
C ALA A 24 2.66 -4.25 13.49
N LEU A 25 3.67 -4.85 14.11
CA LEU A 25 3.49 -5.68 15.30
C LEU A 25 2.95 -4.89 16.49
N GLU A 26 3.38 -3.65 16.68
CA GLU A 26 2.82 -2.76 17.70
C GLU A 26 1.32 -2.54 17.54
N HIS A 27 0.82 -2.68 16.30
CA HIS A 27 -0.59 -2.53 15.96
C HIS A 27 -1.29 -3.88 15.74
N ARG A 28 -0.70 -4.96 16.25
CA ARG A 28 -1.23 -6.33 16.17
C ARG A 28 -1.37 -6.86 14.74
N LEU A 29 -0.50 -6.40 13.85
CA LEU A 29 -0.40 -6.89 12.48
C LEU A 29 0.93 -7.60 12.30
N SER A 30 0.94 -8.69 11.54
CA SER A 30 2.16 -9.40 11.20
C SER A 30 2.47 -9.25 9.72
N LEU A 31 3.72 -8.90 9.41
CA LEU A 31 4.26 -8.90 8.05
C LEU A 31 5.24 -10.06 7.82
N ASP A 32 5.28 -11.04 8.72
CA ASP A 32 6.25 -12.13 8.63
C ASP A 32 6.04 -13.01 7.39
N ALA A 33 4.80 -13.17 6.94
CA ALA A 33 4.48 -13.93 5.73
C ALA A 33 4.61 -13.10 4.45
N HIS A 34 4.90 -11.80 4.56
CA HIS A 34 5.01 -10.94 3.38
C HIS A 34 6.26 -11.26 2.58
N ALA A 35 6.09 -11.36 1.28
CA ALA A 35 7.19 -11.46 0.32
C ALA A 35 6.93 -10.49 -0.84
N THR A 36 7.97 -9.81 -1.27
CA THR A 36 7.85 -8.83 -2.36
C THR A 36 7.44 -9.50 -3.67
N THR A 37 6.59 -8.81 -4.42
CA THR A 37 6.14 -9.22 -5.75
C THR A 37 6.41 -8.08 -6.72
N GLN A 38 7.05 -8.37 -7.85
CA GLN A 38 7.24 -7.39 -8.91
C GLN A 38 5.90 -7.18 -9.64
N VAL A 39 5.51 -5.92 -9.84
CA VAL A 39 4.31 -5.62 -10.61
C VAL A 39 4.50 -6.03 -12.08
N HIS A 40 3.44 -6.52 -12.69
CA HIS A 40 3.39 -6.84 -14.10
C HIS A 40 2.03 -6.45 -14.68
N ARG A 41 2.01 -6.32 -16.00
CA ARG A 41 0.85 -5.79 -16.73
C ARG A 41 -0.44 -6.57 -16.45
N GLU A 42 -0.37 -7.89 -16.42
CA GLU A 42 -1.54 -8.74 -16.22
C GLU A 42 -2.18 -8.51 -14.86
N LEU A 43 -1.37 -8.31 -13.83
CA LEU A 43 -1.87 -8.01 -12.49
C LEU A 43 -2.66 -6.69 -12.47
N LEU A 44 -2.12 -5.68 -13.15
CA LEU A 44 -2.78 -4.37 -13.27
C LEU A 44 -4.07 -4.46 -14.09
N ASP A 45 -4.04 -5.20 -15.18
CA ASP A 45 -5.21 -5.36 -16.06
C ASP A 45 -6.36 -6.06 -15.34
N GLN A 46 -6.06 -7.05 -14.51
CA GLN A 46 -7.04 -7.83 -13.75
C GLN A 46 -7.56 -7.12 -12.50
N SER A 47 -6.90 -6.07 -12.05
CA SER A 47 -7.28 -5.35 -10.83
C SER A 47 -8.45 -4.41 -11.10
N ASP A 48 -9.41 -4.37 -10.19
CA ASP A 48 -10.55 -3.44 -10.25
C ASP A 48 -10.18 -2.04 -9.74
N LEU A 49 -9.27 -1.99 -8.77
CA LEU A 49 -8.77 -0.76 -8.16
C LEU A 49 -7.28 -0.92 -7.89
N ILE A 50 -6.50 0.07 -8.30
CA ILE A 50 -5.05 0.10 -8.11
C ILE A 50 -4.72 1.29 -7.23
N ILE A 51 -4.08 1.02 -6.09
CA ILE A 51 -3.73 2.04 -5.11
C ILE A 51 -2.22 2.24 -5.12
N VAL A 52 -1.82 3.50 -5.23
CA VAL A 52 -0.42 3.90 -5.19
C VAL A 52 -0.22 4.96 -4.11
N MET A 53 1.03 5.17 -3.70
CA MET A 53 1.37 6.09 -2.62
C MET A 53 1.76 7.47 -3.16
N GLU A 54 2.35 7.53 -4.35
CA GLU A 54 2.92 8.76 -4.91
C GLU A 54 2.47 8.98 -6.35
N ILE A 55 2.44 10.24 -6.77
CA ILE A 55 2.00 10.62 -8.12
C ILE A 55 2.91 10.01 -9.19
N VAL A 56 4.22 9.94 -8.94
CA VAL A 56 5.15 9.32 -9.88
C VAL A 56 4.85 7.83 -10.10
N GLN A 57 4.39 7.15 -9.08
CA GLN A 57 3.98 5.75 -9.18
C GLN A 57 2.72 5.60 -10.03
N LYS A 58 1.75 6.51 -9.87
CA LYS A 58 0.55 6.53 -10.69
C LYS A 58 0.90 6.65 -12.18
N ASP A 59 1.79 7.57 -12.52
CA ASP A 59 2.23 7.75 -13.90
C ASP A 59 2.92 6.49 -14.45
N ARG A 60 3.76 5.86 -13.64
CA ARG A 60 4.46 4.63 -14.04
C ARG A 60 3.49 3.47 -14.28
N VAL A 61 2.51 3.31 -13.39
CA VAL A 61 1.48 2.27 -13.54
C VAL A 61 0.68 2.50 -14.82
N GLN A 62 0.27 3.72 -15.10
CA GLN A 62 -0.50 4.05 -16.30
C GLN A 62 0.30 3.84 -17.59
N ARG A 63 1.61 4.05 -17.57
CA ARG A 63 2.48 3.73 -18.70
C ARG A 63 2.65 2.23 -18.89
N LEU A 64 2.73 1.49 -17.79
CA LEU A 64 2.89 0.03 -17.84
C LEU A 64 1.62 -0.66 -18.33
N CYS A 65 0.45 -0.12 -17.99
CA CYS A 65 -0.85 -0.65 -18.38
C CYS A 65 -1.84 0.48 -18.66
N GLN A 66 -2.03 0.82 -19.94
CA GLN A 66 -2.94 1.90 -20.33
C GLN A 66 -4.40 1.62 -19.95
N LYS A 67 -4.79 0.36 -19.88
CA LYS A 67 -6.13 -0.04 -19.44
C LYS A 67 -6.37 0.29 -17.97
N SER A 68 -5.33 0.56 -17.20
CA SER A 68 -5.46 0.94 -15.79
C SER A 68 -5.88 2.39 -15.57
N LYS A 69 -5.88 3.22 -16.61
CA LYS A 69 -6.37 4.60 -16.50
C LYS A 69 -7.80 4.60 -15.97
N GLY A 70 -8.07 5.46 -15.01
CA GLY A 70 -9.40 5.57 -14.39
C GLY A 70 -9.60 4.66 -13.19
N LYS A 71 -8.71 3.69 -12.95
CA LYS A 71 -8.78 2.84 -11.76
C LYS A 71 -7.56 2.93 -10.85
N VAL A 72 -6.62 3.85 -11.14
CA VAL A 72 -5.44 4.12 -10.30
C VAL A 72 -5.72 5.35 -9.44
N VAL A 73 -5.61 5.19 -8.13
CA VAL A 73 -5.84 6.26 -7.17
C VAL A 73 -4.71 6.34 -6.15
N LEU A 74 -4.48 7.54 -5.63
CA LEU A 74 -3.54 7.76 -4.53
C LEU A 74 -4.22 7.40 -3.21
N LEU A 75 -3.53 6.64 -2.37
CA LEU A 75 -4.07 6.26 -1.06
C LEU A 75 -4.39 7.48 -0.20
N GLY A 76 -3.53 8.49 -0.21
CA GLY A 76 -3.72 9.72 0.57
C GLY A 76 -4.98 10.49 0.23
N ARG A 77 -5.59 10.23 -0.91
CA ARG A 77 -6.84 10.86 -1.31
C ARG A 77 -8.01 10.53 -0.37
N PHE A 78 -7.94 9.40 0.32
CA PHE A 78 -9.01 8.96 1.22
C PHE A 78 -8.96 9.65 2.58
N ASP A 79 -7.90 10.38 2.89
CA ASP A 79 -7.77 11.15 4.13
C ASP A 79 -7.75 12.64 3.79
N SER A 80 -8.81 13.37 4.17
CA SER A 80 -8.94 14.80 3.88
C SER A 80 -8.01 15.68 4.73
N VAL A 81 -7.42 15.12 5.78
CA VAL A 81 -6.60 15.87 6.73
C VAL A 81 -5.10 15.76 6.42
N GLY A 82 -4.69 14.61 5.92
CA GLY A 82 -3.29 14.33 5.63
C GLY A 82 -2.87 14.75 4.22
N PRO A 83 -1.58 14.63 3.90
CA PRO A 83 -1.08 14.90 2.56
C PRO A 83 -1.60 13.89 1.53
N LEU A 84 -1.71 14.33 0.27
CA LEU A 84 -2.18 13.48 -0.83
C LEU A 84 -1.25 12.29 -1.08
N GLU A 85 0.06 12.51 -0.96
CA GLU A 85 1.05 11.45 -1.12
C GLU A 85 1.44 10.86 0.23
N VAL A 86 1.67 9.56 0.23
CA VAL A 86 2.26 8.86 1.37
C VAL A 86 3.75 8.69 1.09
N ALA A 87 4.59 9.44 1.80
CA ALA A 87 6.03 9.41 1.59
C ALA A 87 6.62 8.06 2.02
N ASP A 88 7.58 7.58 1.25
CA ASP A 88 8.30 6.34 1.55
C ASP A 88 9.27 6.58 2.73
N PRO A 89 9.09 5.89 3.87
CA PRO A 89 9.97 6.06 5.02
C PRO A 89 11.27 5.27 4.93
N TYR A 90 11.48 4.51 3.87
CA TYR A 90 12.60 3.55 3.75
C TYR A 90 13.97 4.19 3.95
N ASN A 91 14.20 5.37 3.37
CA ASN A 91 15.49 6.07 3.46
C ASN A 91 15.61 6.94 4.71
N GLY A 92 14.58 6.95 5.57
CA GLY A 92 14.58 7.69 6.81
C GLY A 92 14.98 6.86 8.01
N THR A 93 14.74 7.40 9.21
CA THR A 93 14.95 6.70 10.46
C THR A 93 13.78 5.76 10.77
N SER A 94 13.94 4.88 11.75
CA SER A 94 12.85 4.01 12.23
C SER A 94 11.61 4.80 12.66
N GLU A 95 11.80 6.01 13.17
CA GLU A 95 10.72 6.89 13.61
C GLU A 95 9.79 7.29 12.48
N GLY A 96 10.28 7.38 11.25
CA GLY A 96 9.46 7.71 10.08
C GLY A 96 8.43 6.64 9.71
N PHE A 97 8.60 5.40 10.16
CA PHE A 97 7.66 4.32 9.87
C PHE A 97 6.36 4.46 10.66
N THR A 98 6.39 5.00 11.87
CA THR A 98 5.18 5.19 12.68
C THR A 98 4.20 6.20 12.06
N PRO A 99 4.61 7.43 11.68
CA PRO A 99 3.70 8.35 10.99
C PRO A 99 3.18 7.80 9.67
N CYS A 100 4.03 7.10 8.92
CA CYS A 100 3.63 6.45 7.67
C CYS A 100 2.53 5.41 7.93
N PHE A 101 2.73 4.54 8.90
CA PHE A 101 1.74 3.53 9.29
C PHE A 101 0.42 4.19 9.69
N GLN A 102 0.46 5.25 10.48
CA GLN A 102 -0.73 5.97 10.93
C GLN A 102 -1.50 6.56 9.76
N GLN A 103 -0.82 7.17 8.81
CA GLN A 103 -1.45 7.72 7.61
C GLN A 103 -2.08 6.61 6.77
N VAL A 104 -1.35 5.53 6.50
CA VAL A 104 -1.86 4.38 5.75
C VAL A 104 -3.08 3.79 6.45
N SER A 105 -3.03 3.63 7.76
CA SER A 105 -4.12 3.08 8.55
C SER A 105 -5.40 3.92 8.45
N ARG A 106 -5.29 5.25 8.59
CA ARG A 106 -6.44 6.15 8.42
C ARG A 106 -7.05 6.03 7.04
N CYS A 107 -6.21 6.06 6.02
CA CYS A 107 -6.69 5.96 4.63
C CYS A 107 -7.35 4.60 4.36
N CYS A 108 -6.78 3.52 4.87
CA CYS A 108 -7.34 2.18 4.71
C CYS A 108 -8.68 2.03 5.43
N ASP A 109 -8.85 2.63 6.60
CA ASP A 109 -10.13 2.60 7.32
C ASP A 109 -11.23 3.28 6.51
N ILE A 110 -10.95 4.44 5.92
CA ILE A 110 -11.90 5.17 5.09
C ILE A 110 -12.22 4.38 3.81
N LEU A 111 -11.18 3.86 3.15
CA LEU A 111 -11.36 3.05 1.94
C LEU A 111 -12.19 1.80 2.23
N ALA A 112 -11.89 1.10 3.31
CA ALA A 112 -12.63 -0.11 3.71
C ALA A 112 -14.11 0.20 3.94
N ALA A 113 -14.41 1.31 4.60
CA ALA A 113 -15.79 1.74 4.80
C ALA A 113 -16.52 2.00 3.47
N ARG A 114 -15.84 2.63 2.52
CA ARG A 114 -16.41 2.88 1.17
C ARG A 114 -16.61 1.60 0.37
N LEU A 115 -15.78 0.60 0.60
CA LEU A 115 -15.92 -0.72 -0.05
C LEU A 115 -16.90 -1.65 0.65
N GLY A 116 -17.49 -1.21 1.77
CA GLY A 116 -18.47 -2.00 2.51
C GLY A 116 -17.86 -3.09 3.39
N VAL A 117 -16.59 -2.99 3.74
CA VAL A 117 -15.95 -3.91 4.69
C VAL A 117 -16.43 -3.58 6.09
N LYS A 118 -16.96 -4.58 6.79
CA LYS A 118 -17.71 -4.38 8.04
C LYS A 118 -16.84 -4.09 9.27
N SER A 119 -15.59 -4.48 9.26
CA SER A 119 -14.73 -4.45 10.44
C SER A 119 -13.37 -3.92 10.08
N ARG A 120 -12.85 -2.98 10.89
CA ARG A 120 -11.49 -2.48 10.75
C ARG A 120 -10.46 -3.61 10.84
N GLU A 121 -10.64 -4.53 11.77
CA GLU A 121 -9.72 -5.65 11.96
C GLU A 121 -9.66 -6.54 10.73
N SER A 122 -10.81 -6.86 10.13
CA SER A 122 -10.88 -7.62 8.89
C SER A 122 -10.24 -6.83 7.72
N ALA A 123 -10.49 -5.54 7.64
CA ALA A 123 -9.91 -4.68 6.61
C ALA A 123 -8.38 -4.63 6.75
N MET A 124 -7.88 -4.43 7.96
CA MET A 124 -6.44 -4.37 8.22
C MET A 124 -5.74 -5.71 7.96
N GLY A 125 -6.41 -6.81 8.19
CA GLY A 125 -5.88 -8.13 7.86
C GLY A 125 -5.74 -8.38 6.36
N GLN A 126 -6.50 -7.66 5.54
CA GLN A 126 -6.49 -7.78 4.08
C GLN A 126 -5.68 -6.68 3.39
N VAL A 127 -5.66 -5.49 3.98
CA VAL A 127 -5.01 -4.29 3.43
C VAL A 127 -3.82 -3.97 4.32
N LEU A 128 -2.79 -4.81 4.25
CA LEU A 128 -1.58 -4.61 5.02
C LEU A 128 -0.81 -3.40 4.52
N PRO A 129 -0.09 -2.70 5.42
CA PRO A 129 0.86 -1.68 5.00
C PRO A 129 1.86 -2.27 4.03
N VAL A 130 2.12 -1.55 2.95
CA VAL A 130 3.08 -2.00 1.93
C VAL A 130 4.48 -1.92 2.49
N ASP A 131 5.32 -2.86 2.09
CA ASP A 131 6.76 -2.71 2.25
C ASP A 131 7.17 -1.43 1.51
N PRO A 132 7.87 -0.48 2.16
CA PRO A 132 8.28 0.77 1.51
C PRO A 132 9.04 0.56 0.20
N LYS A 133 9.77 -0.53 0.05
CA LYS A 133 10.44 -0.87 -1.22
C LYS A 133 9.47 -1.29 -2.32
N ASN A 134 8.25 -1.65 -1.97
CA ASN A 134 7.24 -2.04 -2.93
C ASN A 134 6.41 -0.85 -3.41
N THR A 135 6.59 0.30 -2.83
CA THR A 135 5.92 1.51 -3.27
C THR A 135 6.78 2.28 -4.24
#